data_24ad9eb0e81005d3fc17b1d4f3309dc0
#
_entry.id   24ad9eb0e81005d3fc17b1d4f3309dc0
#
_cell.length_a   1.000
_cell.length_b   1.000
_cell.length_c   1.000
_cell.angle_alpha   90.00
_cell.angle_beta   90.00
_cell.angle_gamma   90.00
#
_symmetry.space_group_name_H-M   'P 1'
#
loop_
_entity.id
_entity.type
_entity.pdbx_description
1 polymer ?
#
loop_
_entity_poly.entity_id
_entity_poly.type
_entity_poly.pdbx_seq_one_letter_code
_entity_poly.pdbx_strand_id
1 'polypeptide(L)'
;MTVSDRSGVPRSYRMRKRQEDIEVTRQRIVDAAVLLHGTVGPAHTTISAVAEQAGVQRSTVYRHFPDEAALFGACTGHWLAANPWPRPQDWERIADPAERMHRGLRELYRYYDENRQMLGNSFRDIEVMPPFVGEMVRATLQGLVTGLVSGWPEAQQSERLVAAVRGAVDFR
;
A
#
# COMPACT_ATOMS: atom_id res chain seq x y z
N MET A 1 -57.75 4.15 10.94
CA MET A 1 -56.66 4.91 11.62
C MET A 1 -55.39 4.72 10.81
N THR A 2 -55.11 5.67 9.95
CA THR A 2 -53.90 5.67 9.09
C THR A 2 -52.75 6.31 9.87
N VAL A 3 -51.74 5.50 10.18
CA VAL A 3 -50.51 6.00 10.77
C VAL A 3 -49.72 6.71 9.68
N SER A 4 -49.71 8.03 9.72
CA SER A 4 -48.93 8.90 8.85
C SER A 4 -47.47 8.77 9.22
N ASP A 5 -46.63 8.16 8.36
CA ASP A 5 -45.18 8.19 8.44
C ASP A 5 -44.67 9.64 8.20
N ARG A 6 -44.27 10.30 9.27
CA ARG A 6 -43.83 11.71 9.32
C ARG A 6 -42.33 11.88 9.01
N SER A 7 -41.73 11.12 8.12
CA SER A 7 -40.39 11.39 7.64
C SER A 7 -40.39 11.83 6.17
N GLY A 8 -40.54 13.14 5.95
CA GLY A 8 -40.61 13.78 4.63
C GLY A 8 -39.30 13.73 3.80
N VAL A 9 -38.39 12.77 4.08
CA VAL A 9 -37.15 12.58 3.36
C VAL A 9 -37.29 11.53 2.27
N PRO A 10 -37.03 11.85 0.99
CA PRO A 10 -37.16 10.92 -0.13
C PRO A 10 -36.36 9.63 0.11
N ARG A 11 -36.88 8.48 -0.34
CA ARG A 11 -36.24 7.15 -0.21
C ARG A 11 -34.84 7.12 -0.84
N SER A 12 -34.66 7.82 -1.96
CA SER A 12 -33.38 7.95 -2.65
C SER A 12 -32.32 8.68 -1.80
N TYR A 13 -32.72 9.71 -1.06
CA TYR A 13 -31.82 10.42 -0.14
C TYR A 13 -31.38 9.53 1.03
N ARG A 14 -32.33 8.78 1.64
CA ARG A 14 -32.00 7.83 2.72
C ARG A 14 -31.07 6.72 2.26
N MET A 15 -31.24 6.21 1.03
CA MET A 15 -30.36 5.19 0.46
C MET A 15 -28.95 5.76 0.23
N ARG A 16 -28.83 6.96 -0.33
CA ARG A 16 -27.55 7.62 -0.56
C ARG A 16 -26.81 7.88 0.76
N LYS A 17 -27.49 8.46 1.74
CA LYS A 17 -26.91 8.70 3.07
C LYS A 17 -26.41 7.41 3.72
N ARG A 18 -27.20 6.34 3.65
CA ARG A 18 -26.78 5.02 4.17
C ARG A 18 -25.53 4.49 3.45
N GLN A 19 -25.42 4.69 2.15
CA GLN A 19 -24.26 4.27 1.38
C GLN A 19 -23.02 5.11 1.78
N GLU A 20 -23.19 6.40 1.96
CA GLU A 20 -22.14 7.30 2.46
C GLU A 20 -21.66 6.87 3.86
N ASP A 21 -22.57 6.57 4.79
CA ASP A 21 -22.24 6.10 6.14
C ASP A 21 -21.48 4.75 6.13
N ILE A 22 -21.84 3.86 5.20
CA ILE A 22 -21.14 2.58 4.99
C ILE A 22 -19.69 2.85 4.52
N GLU A 23 -19.50 3.73 3.55
CA GLU A 23 -18.17 4.03 3.02
C GLU A 23 -17.30 4.77 4.04
N VAL A 24 -17.84 5.72 4.79
CA VAL A 24 -17.16 6.38 5.90
C VAL A 24 -16.67 5.37 6.94
N THR A 25 -17.52 4.41 7.30
CA THR A 25 -17.13 3.35 8.25
C THR A 25 -16.06 2.45 7.68
N ARG A 26 -16.16 2.08 6.40
CA ARG A 26 -15.18 1.28 5.70
C ARG A 26 -13.80 1.97 5.68
N GLN A 27 -13.78 3.27 5.36
CA GLN A 27 -12.55 4.06 5.34
C GLN A 27 -11.91 4.15 6.72
N ARG A 28 -12.68 4.39 7.79
CA ARG A 28 -12.15 4.40 9.17
C ARG A 28 -11.47 3.08 9.55
N ILE A 29 -11.99 1.95 9.11
CA ILE A 29 -11.39 0.64 9.35
C ILE A 29 -10.06 0.52 8.58
N VAL A 30 -10.01 0.97 7.34
CA VAL A 30 -8.79 0.99 6.52
C VAL A 30 -7.72 1.87 7.14
N ASP A 31 -8.08 3.10 7.55
CA ASP A 31 -7.16 4.05 8.17
C ASP A 31 -6.59 3.50 9.49
N ALA A 32 -7.43 2.84 10.30
CA ALA A 32 -7.00 2.17 11.53
C ALA A 32 -5.99 1.05 11.26
N ALA A 33 -6.22 0.23 10.22
CA ALA A 33 -5.30 -0.83 9.83
C ALA A 33 -3.95 -0.26 9.34
N VAL A 34 -3.98 0.79 8.50
CA VAL A 34 -2.78 1.49 8.03
C VAL A 34 -1.98 2.05 9.21
N LEU A 35 -2.64 2.71 10.15
CA LEU A 35 -1.99 3.26 11.34
C LEU A 35 -1.29 2.16 12.16
N LEU A 36 -1.97 1.04 12.41
CA LEU A 36 -1.40 -0.06 13.18
C LEU A 36 -0.25 -0.75 12.45
N HIS A 37 -0.36 -0.95 11.13
CA HIS A 37 0.76 -1.48 10.34
C HIS A 37 1.98 -0.57 10.40
N GLY A 38 1.78 0.74 10.34
CA GLY A 38 2.86 1.72 10.45
C GLY A 38 3.46 1.84 11.85
N THR A 39 2.72 1.54 12.93
CA THR A 39 3.18 1.71 14.31
C THR A 39 3.72 0.43 14.93
N VAL A 40 2.88 -0.61 15.03
CA VAL A 40 3.26 -1.88 15.68
C VAL A 40 3.69 -2.96 14.66
N GLY A 41 3.30 -2.81 13.41
CA GLY A 41 3.59 -3.73 12.32
C GLY A 41 2.46 -4.73 12.06
N PRO A 42 2.44 -5.31 10.84
CA PRO A 42 1.45 -6.29 10.43
C PRO A 42 1.34 -7.51 11.36
N ALA A 43 2.45 -8.08 11.79
CA ALA A 43 2.48 -9.26 12.66
C ALA A 43 1.76 -9.03 14.01
N HIS A 44 1.67 -7.79 14.47
CA HIS A 44 1.04 -7.41 15.74
C HIS A 44 -0.32 -6.72 15.55
N THR A 45 -0.81 -6.60 14.32
CA THR A 45 -2.10 -5.99 14.01
C THR A 45 -3.19 -7.05 14.00
N THR A 46 -4.08 -7.03 14.99
CA THR A 46 -5.22 -7.94 15.06
C THR A 46 -6.51 -7.26 14.64
N ILE A 47 -7.52 -8.04 14.19
CA ILE A 47 -8.85 -7.49 13.89
C ILE A 47 -9.47 -6.80 15.11
N SER A 48 -9.17 -7.27 16.33
CA SER A 48 -9.64 -6.62 17.57
C SER A 48 -9.03 -5.23 17.73
N ALA A 49 -7.71 -5.11 17.53
CA ALA A 49 -7.01 -3.82 17.60
C ALA A 49 -7.49 -2.85 16.51
N VAL A 50 -7.72 -3.35 15.28
CA VAL A 50 -8.28 -2.54 14.18
C VAL A 50 -9.69 -2.04 14.54
N ALA A 51 -10.56 -2.91 15.09
CA ALA A 51 -11.91 -2.54 15.49
C ALA A 51 -11.91 -1.48 16.58
N GLU A 52 -11.07 -1.65 17.61
CA GLU A 52 -10.88 -0.68 18.69
C GLU A 52 -10.38 0.66 18.16
N GLN A 53 -9.32 0.67 17.35
CA GLN A 53 -8.74 1.87 16.74
C GLN A 53 -9.75 2.59 15.83
N ALA A 54 -10.57 1.84 15.08
CA ALA A 54 -11.61 2.38 14.22
C ALA A 54 -12.88 2.83 15.00
N GLY A 55 -13.00 2.51 16.30
CA GLY A 55 -14.18 2.77 17.09
C GLY A 55 -15.43 2.01 16.61
N VAL A 56 -15.26 0.73 16.23
CA VAL A 56 -16.34 -0.15 15.77
C VAL A 56 -16.26 -1.51 16.45
N GLN A 57 -17.31 -2.33 16.32
CA GLN A 57 -17.28 -3.72 16.77
C GLN A 57 -16.54 -4.61 15.76
N ARG A 58 -15.92 -5.71 16.20
CA ARG A 58 -15.31 -6.73 15.32
C ARG A 58 -16.27 -7.24 14.24
N SER A 59 -17.52 -7.47 14.59
CA SER A 59 -18.57 -7.87 13.63
C SER A 59 -18.78 -6.85 12.52
N THR A 60 -18.57 -5.56 12.81
CA THR A 60 -18.60 -4.50 11.80
C THR A 60 -17.42 -4.59 10.85
N VAL A 61 -16.21 -4.91 11.34
CA VAL A 61 -15.06 -5.13 10.46
C VAL A 61 -15.33 -6.27 9.48
N TYR A 62 -15.79 -7.43 9.95
CA TYR A 62 -16.12 -8.58 9.10
C TYR A 62 -17.26 -8.33 8.13
N ARG A 63 -18.19 -7.42 8.45
CA ARG A 63 -19.23 -7.01 7.51
C ARG A 63 -18.70 -6.21 6.32
N HIS A 64 -17.60 -5.45 6.51
CA HIS A 64 -16.94 -4.67 5.45
C HIS A 64 -15.85 -5.45 4.74
N PHE A 65 -15.18 -6.36 5.44
CA PHE A 65 -14.05 -7.15 4.95
C PHE A 65 -14.27 -8.60 5.38
N PRO A 66 -14.62 -9.51 4.44
CA PRO A 66 -15.01 -10.87 4.76
C PRO A 66 -13.89 -11.67 5.44
N ASP A 67 -12.64 -11.30 5.17
CA ASP A 67 -11.44 -11.91 5.75
C ASP A 67 -10.30 -10.87 5.92
N GLU A 68 -9.23 -11.30 6.57
CA GLU A 68 -8.06 -10.47 6.83
C GLU A 68 -7.32 -10.08 5.54
N ALA A 69 -7.31 -10.96 4.53
CA ALA A 69 -6.65 -10.67 3.25
C ALA A 69 -7.37 -9.54 2.50
N ALA A 70 -8.70 -9.50 2.54
CA ALA A 70 -9.49 -8.41 1.96
C ALA A 70 -9.22 -7.06 2.65
N LEU A 71 -9.13 -7.05 3.99
CA LEU A 71 -8.76 -5.85 4.73
C LEU A 71 -7.31 -5.44 4.39
N PHE A 72 -6.40 -6.41 4.33
CA PHE A 72 -4.99 -6.18 4.02
C PHE A 72 -4.83 -5.58 2.62
N GLY A 73 -5.53 -6.12 1.63
CA GLY A 73 -5.53 -5.57 0.27
C GLY A 73 -6.04 -4.13 0.21
N ALA A 74 -7.10 -3.83 0.95
CA ALA A 74 -7.68 -2.49 1.01
C ALA A 74 -6.73 -1.48 1.67
N CYS A 75 -6.11 -1.82 2.81
CA CYS A 75 -5.18 -0.93 3.50
C CYS A 75 -3.87 -0.75 2.72
N THR A 76 -3.35 -1.80 2.08
CA THR A 76 -2.16 -1.71 1.20
C THR A 76 -2.43 -0.80 0.01
N GLY A 77 -3.56 -0.98 -0.69
CA GLY A 77 -3.95 -0.13 -1.80
C GLY A 77 -4.14 1.34 -1.39
N HIS A 78 -4.78 1.57 -0.24
CA HIS A 78 -4.98 2.92 0.29
C HIS A 78 -3.64 3.60 0.62
N TRP A 79 -2.74 2.89 1.32
CA TRP A 79 -1.43 3.45 1.68
C TRP A 79 -0.58 3.73 0.44
N LEU A 80 -0.52 2.81 -0.53
CA LEU A 80 0.23 2.98 -1.77
C LEU A 80 -0.31 4.11 -2.66
N ALA A 81 -1.62 4.37 -2.63
CA ALA A 81 -2.20 5.50 -3.35
C ALA A 81 -1.69 6.85 -2.80
N ALA A 82 -1.46 6.94 -1.49
CA ALA A 82 -0.89 8.13 -0.84
C ALA A 82 0.64 8.18 -0.90
N ASN A 83 1.30 7.02 -1.00
CA ASN A 83 2.76 6.86 -0.97
C ASN A 83 3.22 5.99 -2.16
N PRO A 84 3.09 6.47 -3.39
CA PRO A 84 3.43 5.70 -4.58
C PRO A 84 4.95 5.47 -4.67
N TRP A 85 5.33 4.26 -5.09
CA TRP A 85 6.71 3.96 -5.43
C TRP A 85 7.25 4.88 -6.54
N PRO A 86 8.56 5.19 -6.56
CA PRO A 86 9.19 5.82 -7.70
C PRO A 86 8.92 5.02 -8.98
N ARG A 87 8.68 5.71 -10.07
CA ARG A 87 8.30 5.07 -11.34
C ARG A 87 9.50 5.00 -12.28
N PRO A 88 9.94 3.82 -12.71
CA PRO A 88 11.03 3.68 -13.67
C PRO A 88 10.84 4.49 -14.95
N GLN A 89 9.59 4.64 -15.41
CA GLN A 89 9.22 5.40 -16.61
C GLN A 89 9.62 6.89 -16.54
N ASP A 90 9.70 7.44 -15.33
CA ASP A 90 10.12 8.84 -15.14
C ASP A 90 11.63 9.01 -15.40
N TRP A 91 12.40 7.92 -15.36
CA TRP A 91 13.84 7.91 -15.62
C TRP A 91 14.22 7.56 -17.06
N GLU A 92 13.31 6.94 -17.83
CA GLU A 92 13.57 6.51 -19.21
C GLU A 92 13.99 7.64 -20.14
N ARG A 93 13.56 8.87 -19.83
CA ARG A 93 13.91 10.08 -20.60
C ARG A 93 15.36 10.55 -20.38
N ILE A 94 16.04 10.02 -19.37
CA ILE A 94 17.43 10.35 -19.07
C ILE A 94 18.31 9.46 -19.96
N ALA A 95 18.95 10.05 -20.95
CA ALA A 95 19.73 9.29 -21.94
C ALA A 95 21.03 8.71 -21.36
N ASP A 96 21.71 9.46 -20.47
CA ASP A 96 22.93 8.99 -19.82
C ASP A 96 22.62 7.94 -18.73
N PRO A 97 23.15 6.70 -18.87
CA PRO A 97 22.90 5.63 -17.91
C PRO A 97 23.33 5.95 -16.47
N ALA A 98 24.46 6.62 -16.31
CA ALA A 98 24.99 6.96 -14.97
C ALA A 98 24.11 8.01 -14.29
N GLU A 99 23.65 9.02 -15.03
CA GLU A 99 22.70 10.03 -14.53
C GLU A 99 21.35 9.39 -14.19
N ARG A 100 20.86 8.48 -15.04
CA ARG A 100 19.62 7.71 -14.78
C ARG A 100 19.73 6.92 -13.48
N MET A 101 20.81 6.17 -13.29
CA MET A 101 21.08 5.41 -12.06
C MET A 101 21.12 6.32 -10.84
N HIS A 102 21.89 7.39 -10.90
CA HIS A 102 22.02 8.34 -9.81
C HIS A 102 20.67 8.97 -9.43
N ARG A 103 19.89 9.38 -10.42
CA ARG A 103 18.56 9.96 -10.22
C ARG A 103 17.61 8.96 -9.61
N GLY A 104 17.52 7.77 -10.16
CA GLY A 104 16.59 6.74 -9.71
C GLY A 104 16.92 6.25 -8.29
N LEU A 105 18.18 5.99 -7.96
CA LEU A 105 18.58 5.62 -6.61
C LEU A 105 18.33 6.75 -5.60
N ARG A 106 18.58 8.01 -5.97
CA ARG A 106 18.28 9.16 -5.10
C ARG A 106 16.79 9.24 -4.77
N GLU A 107 15.92 9.08 -5.77
CA GLU A 107 14.47 9.10 -5.58
C GLU A 107 14.01 7.91 -4.73
N LEU A 108 14.58 6.72 -4.97
CA LEU A 108 14.27 5.53 -4.20
C LEU A 108 14.69 5.65 -2.73
N TYR A 109 15.89 6.12 -2.45
CA TYR A 109 16.35 6.30 -1.07
C TYR A 109 15.58 7.39 -0.33
N ARG A 110 15.18 8.46 -1.03
CA ARG A 110 14.26 9.44 -0.45
C ARG A 110 12.92 8.80 -0.09
N TYR A 111 12.34 8.02 -0.98
CA TYR A 111 11.11 7.27 -0.72
C TYR A 111 11.26 6.33 0.48
N TYR A 112 12.37 5.63 0.61
CA TYR A 112 12.66 4.77 1.75
C TYR A 112 12.76 5.55 3.07
N ASP A 113 13.42 6.70 3.05
CA ASP A 113 13.55 7.54 4.24
C ASP A 113 12.20 8.13 4.69
N GLU A 114 11.44 8.66 3.75
CA GLU A 114 10.10 9.22 4.01
C GLU A 114 9.12 8.17 4.54
N ASN A 115 9.26 6.91 4.14
CA ASN A 115 8.35 5.81 4.47
C ASN A 115 8.98 4.76 5.40
N ARG A 116 10.12 5.07 6.01
CA ARG A 116 10.98 4.14 6.74
C ARG A 116 10.25 3.28 7.77
N GLN A 117 9.34 3.86 8.55
CA GLN A 117 8.64 3.12 9.60
C GLN A 117 7.68 2.08 9.03
N MET A 118 6.85 2.46 8.07
CA MET A 118 5.91 1.54 7.42
C MET A 118 6.65 0.43 6.67
N LEU A 119 7.66 0.80 5.87
CA LEU A 119 8.44 -0.16 5.11
C LEU A 119 9.23 -1.09 6.03
N GLY A 120 9.89 -0.56 7.07
CA GLY A 120 10.62 -1.37 8.05
C GLY A 120 9.74 -2.40 8.75
N ASN A 121 8.55 -2.00 9.20
CA ASN A 121 7.57 -2.93 9.76
C ASN A 121 7.10 -3.97 8.74
N SER A 122 6.79 -3.52 7.51
CA SER A 122 6.29 -4.39 6.44
C SER A 122 7.33 -5.41 6.00
N PHE A 123 8.57 -5.00 5.77
CA PHE A 123 9.64 -5.92 5.36
C PHE A 123 10.04 -6.89 6.49
N ARG A 124 10.04 -6.45 7.74
CA ARG A 124 10.25 -7.34 8.89
C ARG A 124 9.19 -8.44 8.96
N ASP A 125 7.95 -8.09 8.70
CA ASP A 125 6.79 -8.97 8.90
C ASP A 125 6.31 -9.63 7.60
N ILE A 126 7.05 -9.54 6.51
CA ILE A 126 6.62 -9.93 5.15
C ILE A 126 6.17 -11.40 5.06
N GLU A 127 6.75 -12.28 5.85
CA GLU A 127 6.45 -13.73 5.83
C GLU A 127 5.10 -14.06 6.45
N VAL A 128 4.56 -13.19 7.31
CA VAL A 128 3.25 -13.41 7.94
C VAL A 128 2.12 -12.64 7.23
N MET A 129 2.47 -11.86 6.22
CA MET A 129 1.49 -11.16 5.38
C MET A 129 0.86 -12.08 4.34
N PRO A 130 -0.30 -11.71 3.79
CA PRO A 130 -0.87 -12.44 2.65
C PRO A 130 0.14 -12.53 1.48
N PRO A 131 0.27 -13.70 0.82
CA PRO A 131 1.30 -13.97 -0.20
C PRO A 131 1.35 -12.93 -1.33
N PHE A 132 0.21 -12.38 -1.72
CA PHE A 132 0.12 -11.37 -2.78
C PHE A 132 0.94 -10.11 -2.47
N VAL A 133 1.16 -9.77 -1.19
CA VAL A 133 1.97 -8.61 -0.79
C VAL A 133 3.44 -8.85 -1.13
N GLY A 134 3.96 -10.02 -0.78
CA GLY A 134 5.34 -10.39 -1.12
C GLY A 134 5.57 -10.49 -2.63
N GLU A 135 4.58 -10.97 -3.38
CA GLU A 135 4.62 -11.00 -4.85
C GLU A 135 4.64 -9.59 -5.44
N MET A 136 3.77 -8.70 -4.95
CA MET A 136 3.73 -7.30 -5.37
C MET A 136 5.04 -6.59 -5.09
N VAL A 137 5.62 -6.76 -3.89
CA VAL A 137 6.91 -6.15 -3.52
C VAL A 137 8.02 -6.66 -4.45
N ARG A 138 8.13 -7.99 -4.66
CA ARG A 138 9.13 -8.56 -5.58
C ARG A 138 9.00 -8.01 -6.99
N ALA A 139 7.77 -7.93 -7.51
CA ALA A 139 7.51 -7.38 -8.86
C ALA A 139 7.92 -5.91 -8.94
N THR A 140 7.60 -5.11 -7.91
CA THR A 140 7.98 -3.70 -7.85
C THR A 140 9.50 -3.54 -7.83
N LEU A 141 10.21 -4.23 -6.93
CA LEU A 141 11.67 -4.16 -6.85
C LEU A 141 12.33 -4.63 -8.15
N GLN A 142 11.82 -5.69 -8.78
CA GLN A 142 12.31 -6.15 -10.08
C GLN A 142 12.09 -5.09 -11.17
N GLY A 143 10.96 -4.42 -11.19
CA GLY A 143 10.66 -3.32 -12.12
C GLY A 143 11.64 -2.13 -11.93
N LEU A 144 11.94 -1.77 -10.68
CA LEU A 144 12.92 -0.72 -10.36
C LEU A 144 14.31 -1.11 -10.87
N VAL A 145 14.77 -2.34 -10.61
CA VAL A 145 16.07 -2.84 -11.12
C VAL A 145 16.11 -2.76 -12.64
N THR A 146 15.08 -3.26 -13.31
CA THR A 146 15.00 -3.24 -14.78
C THR A 146 15.07 -1.81 -15.32
N GLY A 147 14.29 -0.89 -14.75
CA GLY A 147 14.29 0.52 -15.18
C GLY A 147 15.62 1.22 -14.98
N LEU A 148 16.31 0.94 -13.88
CA LEU A 148 17.64 1.49 -13.61
C LEU A 148 18.69 0.94 -14.57
N VAL A 149 18.67 -0.36 -14.87
CA VAL A 149 19.66 -1.02 -15.73
C VAL A 149 19.42 -0.74 -17.21
N SER A 150 18.17 -0.50 -17.64
CA SER A 150 17.80 -0.31 -19.04
C SER A 150 18.50 0.86 -19.75
N GLY A 151 19.12 1.76 -19.00
CA GLY A 151 19.93 2.85 -19.55
C GLY A 151 21.25 2.40 -20.18
N TRP A 152 21.79 1.24 -19.80
CA TRP A 152 23.02 0.71 -20.38
C TRP A 152 22.74 -0.08 -21.65
N PRO A 153 23.66 -0.06 -22.64
CA PRO A 153 23.59 -0.97 -23.77
C PRO A 153 23.52 -2.43 -23.28
N GLU A 154 22.76 -3.27 -23.97
CA GLU A 154 22.53 -4.66 -23.55
C GLU A 154 23.83 -5.43 -23.27
N ALA A 155 24.86 -5.23 -24.12
CA ALA A 155 26.19 -5.82 -23.93
C ALA A 155 26.89 -5.40 -22.61
N GLN A 156 26.48 -4.31 -21.97
CA GLN A 156 27.01 -3.82 -20.71
C GLN A 156 26.13 -4.18 -19.50
N GLN A 157 24.95 -4.74 -19.71
CA GLN A 157 24.04 -5.20 -18.67
C GLN A 157 24.50 -6.57 -18.12
N SER A 158 25.70 -6.58 -17.54
CA SER A 158 26.27 -7.80 -16.97
C SER A 158 25.48 -8.27 -15.73
N GLU A 159 25.56 -9.56 -15.41
CA GLU A 159 25.00 -10.13 -14.19
C GLU A 159 25.49 -9.40 -12.93
N ARG A 160 26.76 -8.95 -12.94
CA ARG A 160 27.34 -8.17 -11.84
C ARG A 160 26.67 -6.82 -11.66
N LEU A 161 26.39 -6.10 -12.75
CA LEU A 161 25.64 -4.83 -12.70
C LEU A 161 24.25 -5.05 -12.14
N VAL A 162 23.52 -6.03 -12.67
CA VAL A 162 22.16 -6.36 -12.21
C VAL A 162 22.15 -6.75 -10.73
N ALA A 163 23.11 -7.58 -10.28
CA ALA A 163 23.24 -7.98 -8.89
C ALA A 163 23.56 -6.79 -7.96
N ALA A 164 24.46 -5.90 -8.37
CA ALA A 164 24.80 -4.70 -7.61
C ALA A 164 23.60 -3.74 -7.48
N VAL A 165 22.86 -3.51 -8.58
CA VAL A 165 21.65 -2.69 -8.56
C VAL A 165 20.55 -3.32 -7.71
N ARG A 166 20.38 -4.64 -7.79
CA ARG A 166 19.44 -5.37 -6.93
C ARG A 166 19.76 -5.19 -5.46
N GLY A 167 21.04 -5.29 -5.07
CA GLY A 167 21.49 -5.03 -3.70
C GLY A 167 21.25 -3.57 -3.27
N ALA A 168 21.42 -2.60 -4.19
CA ALA A 168 21.16 -1.19 -3.90
C ALA A 168 19.66 -0.85 -3.80
N VAL A 169 18.81 -1.61 -4.47
CA VAL A 169 17.34 -1.41 -4.45
C VAL A 169 16.68 -2.09 -3.24
N ASP A 170 17.34 -3.11 -2.65
CA ASP A 170 16.80 -3.83 -1.49
C ASP A 170 16.73 -2.92 -0.25
N PHE A 171 15.55 -2.88 0.38
CA PHE A 171 15.33 -2.16 1.64
C PHE A 171 15.72 -3.08 2.81
N ARG A 172 16.99 -3.08 3.21
CA ARG A 172 17.48 -3.80 4.39
C ARG A 172 18.45 -2.97 5.21
#